data_92a2e3155686b822e2bf9d57832ca5e8
#
_entry.id   92a2e3155686b822e2bf9d57832ca5e8
#
_cell.length_a   1.000
_cell.length_b   1.000
_cell.length_c   1.000
_cell.angle_alpha   90.00
_cell.angle_beta   90.00
_cell.angle_gamma   90.00
#
_symmetry.space_group_name_H-M   'P 1'
#
loop_
_entity.id
_entity.type
_entity.pdbx_description
1 polymer ?
#
loop_
_entity_poly.entity_id
_entity_poly.type
_entity_poly.pdbx_seq_one_letter_code
_entity_poly.pdbx_strand_id
1 'polypeptide(L)'
;LSYFSRSGVLRTASGWLAGLLLALGLAGMCQAQGANILRVGSKRFTESYILGEVLTQAAGNARHQAGLGNTAIVFEALRTGSIDLYPDYTGTLASEILKLPPGATLAQINDALAPMGLGAGIALGFENTYALAIPEARAGTLQRLSDLARQPRLRLGLSHEFLGRADGWPGLARRYGLPQHPVGLDHGVAYEALAAGQIDMIDIYSTDAKIRKYHLRVLEDDLHFFPRYDAVVVYRLDVPRRFPAAWKTLQALAGRITAADMVAMNAAAEIDGRSFATIARDFLSGHAAQATGRGGLAQALLDRDTLRLTRRHVALVAAPWVRPR
;
A
#
# COMPACT_ATOMS: atom_id res chain seq x y z
N LEU A 1 15.30 -84.94 13.77
CA LEU A 1 15.16 -84.17 15.04
C LEU A 1 15.92 -82.89 14.91
N SER A 2 15.28 -81.79 14.54
CA SER A 2 15.84 -80.44 14.79
C SER A 2 14.69 -79.43 14.84
N TYR A 3 14.49 -78.91 16.02
CA TYR A 3 13.58 -77.80 16.33
C TYR A 3 14.16 -76.52 15.79
N PHE A 4 13.51 -75.83 14.83
CA PHE A 4 13.82 -74.45 14.43
C PHE A 4 12.86 -73.53 15.16
N SER A 5 13.42 -72.66 16.01
CA SER A 5 12.73 -71.63 16.80
C SER A 5 12.25 -70.50 15.91
N ARG A 6 10.94 -70.22 15.88
CA ARG A 6 10.25 -69.18 15.16
C ARG A 6 10.15 -67.82 15.91
N SER A 7 11.13 -67.46 16.73
CA SER A 7 10.98 -66.28 17.64
C SER A 7 11.76 -65.04 17.24
N GLY A 8 12.42 -64.98 16.04
CA GLY A 8 13.27 -63.85 15.64
C GLY A 8 12.61 -62.79 14.76
N VAL A 9 11.48 -63.09 14.11
CA VAL A 9 10.94 -62.16 13.03
C VAL A 9 9.95 -61.13 13.56
N LEU A 10 9.34 -61.35 14.73
CA LEU A 10 8.32 -60.41 15.30
C LEU A 10 8.91 -59.18 16.04
N ARG A 11 10.18 -59.18 16.41
CA ARG A 11 10.81 -58.05 17.12
C ARG A 11 11.35 -56.92 16.24
N THR A 12 11.58 -57.18 14.98
CA THR A 12 12.12 -56.15 14.04
C THR A 12 11.00 -55.33 13.40
N ALA A 13 9.79 -55.87 13.21
CA ALA A 13 8.69 -55.14 12.61
C ALA A 13 8.13 -54.00 13.51
N SER A 14 8.14 -54.21 14.84
CA SER A 14 7.64 -53.20 15.81
C SER A 14 8.56 -51.96 15.92
N GLY A 15 9.88 -52.15 15.68
CA GLY A 15 10.87 -51.04 15.71
C GLY A 15 10.71 -50.08 14.51
N TRP A 16 10.41 -50.64 13.35
CA TRP A 16 10.24 -49.84 12.11
C TRP A 16 8.94 -49.03 12.10
N LEU A 17 7.86 -49.58 12.65
CA LEU A 17 6.58 -48.86 12.78
C LEU A 17 6.66 -47.68 13.77
N ALA A 18 7.37 -47.86 14.90
CA ALA A 18 7.60 -46.79 15.87
C ALA A 18 8.48 -45.66 15.30
N GLY A 19 9.52 -46.01 14.53
CA GLY A 19 10.38 -45.06 13.83
C GLY A 19 9.62 -44.25 12.76
N LEU A 20 8.73 -44.90 12.00
CA LEU A 20 7.93 -44.25 10.96
C LEU A 20 6.89 -43.29 11.55
N LEU A 21 6.24 -43.64 12.67
CA LEU A 21 5.30 -42.77 13.37
C LEU A 21 6.00 -41.57 14.02
N LEU A 22 7.22 -41.75 14.53
CA LEU A 22 8.01 -40.64 15.09
C LEU A 22 8.49 -39.68 13.97
N ALA A 23 8.89 -40.21 12.80
CA ALA A 23 9.30 -39.41 11.64
C ALA A 23 8.13 -38.64 11.04
N LEU A 24 6.92 -39.23 10.97
CA LEU A 24 5.70 -38.56 10.54
C LEU A 24 5.25 -37.47 11.53
N GLY A 25 5.42 -37.70 12.83
CA GLY A 25 5.14 -36.70 13.87
C GLY A 25 6.08 -35.49 13.80
N LEU A 26 7.38 -35.71 13.55
CA LEU A 26 8.37 -34.64 13.40
C LEU A 26 8.19 -33.88 12.09
N ALA A 27 7.80 -34.51 10.99
CA ALA A 27 7.50 -33.86 9.71
C ALA A 27 6.25 -32.98 9.81
N GLY A 28 5.22 -33.38 10.60
CA GLY A 28 4.04 -32.57 10.87
C GLY A 28 4.34 -31.31 11.71
N MET A 29 5.30 -31.37 12.64
CA MET A 29 5.72 -30.21 13.44
C MET A 29 6.57 -29.20 12.65
N CYS A 30 7.31 -29.65 11.64
CA CYS A 30 8.15 -28.76 10.81
C CYS A 30 7.33 -27.93 9.82
N GLN A 31 6.16 -28.42 9.38
CA GLN A 31 5.25 -27.68 8.48
C GLN A 31 4.44 -26.57 9.22
N ALA A 32 4.29 -26.68 10.55
CA ALA A 32 3.56 -25.67 11.34
C ALA A 32 4.35 -24.39 11.60
N GLN A 33 5.67 -24.37 11.46
CA GLN A 33 6.52 -23.21 11.74
C GLN A 33 6.61 -22.20 10.58
N GLY A 34 6.25 -22.59 9.34
CA GLY A 34 6.25 -21.68 8.19
C GLY A 34 4.98 -20.79 8.06
N ALA A 35 3.94 -21.07 8.84
CA ALA A 35 2.60 -20.49 8.67
C ALA A 35 2.30 -19.27 9.55
N ASN A 36 3.24 -18.79 10.36
CA ASN A 36 2.94 -17.87 11.46
C ASN A 36 3.56 -16.47 11.31
N ILE A 37 3.82 -16.02 10.09
CA ILE A 37 4.29 -14.66 9.80
C ILE A 37 3.12 -13.89 9.17
N LEU A 38 2.74 -12.77 9.80
CA LEU A 38 1.71 -11.87 9.28
C LEU A 38 2.21 -11.19 8.00
N ARG A 39 1.44 -11.28 6.92
CA ARG A 39 1.81 -10.70 5.62
C ARG A 39 1.05 -9.40 5.40
N VAL A 40 1.79 -8.30 5.34
CA VAL A 40 1.26 -6.96 5.11
C VAL A 40 1.51 -6.58 3.66
N GLY A 41 0.46 -6.25 2.92
CA GLY A 41 0.57 -5.75 1.54
C GLY A 41 0.63 -4.23 1.48
N SER A 42 1.07 -3.69 0.32
CA SER A 42 0.91 -2.27 0.00
C SER A 42 0.72 -2.04 -1.50
N LYS A 43 0.06 -0.93 -1.84
CA LYS A 43 -0.07 -0.43 -3.21
C LYS A 43 1.26 0.19 -3.67
N ARG A 44 1.35 0.52 -4.99
CA ARG A 44 2.57 1.07 -5.60
C ARG A 44 2.57 2.60 -5.54
N PHE A 45 2.58 3.19 -4.34
CA PHE A 45 2.82 4.62 -4.12
C PHE A 45 3.35 4.87 -2.70
N THR A 46 4.02 6.01 -2.50
CA THR A 46 4.84 6.36 -1.34
C THR A 46 4.12 6.13 -0.01
N GLU A 47 2.96 6.72 0.17
CA GLU A 47 2.19 6.63 1.42
C GLU A 47 1.82 5.19 1.76
N SER A 48 1.42 4.39 0.77
CA SER A 48 1.08 2.98 0.99
C SER A 48 2.29 2.15 1.41
N TYR A 49 3.48 2.45 0.89
CA TYR A 49 4.73 1.81 1.34
C TYR A 49 5.04 2.16 2.79
N ILE A 50 4.93 3.44 3.16
CA ILE A 50 5.18 3.91 4.54
C ILE A 50 4.20 3.25 5.50
N LEU A 51 2.91 3.28 5.19
CA LEU A 51 1.87 2.65 6.02
C LEU A 51 2.07 1.13 6.13
N GLY A 52 2.44 0.46 5.02
CA GLY A 52 2.80 -0.96 5.02
C GLY A 52 3.96 -1.27 5.97
N GLU A 53 4.99 -0.44 6.00
CA GLU A 53 6.10 -0.55 6.94
C GLU A 53 5.68 -0.27 8.39
N VAL A 54 4.85 0.75 8.63
CA VAL A 54 4.31 1.06 9.97
C VAL A 54 3.53 -0.14 10.52
N LEU A 55 2.62 -0.71 9.71
CA LEU A 55 1.84 -1.88 10.10
C LEU A 55 2.74 -3.11 10.35
N THR A 56 3.74 -3.34 9.49
CA THR A 56 4.67 -4.46 9.61
C THR A 56 5.50 -4.37 10.88
N GLN A 57 6.08 -3.22 11.17
CA GLN A 57 6.91 -3.02 12.35
C GLN A 57 6.09 -3.01 13.65
N ALA A 58 4.89 -2.41 13.64
CA ALA A 58 3.98 -2.45 14.78
C ALA A 58 3.52 -3.89 15.12
N ALA A 59 3.31 -4.72 14.10
CA ALA A 59 2.92 -6.12 14.30
C ALA A 59 4.05 -7.00 14.86
N GLY A 60 5.31 -6.63 14.69
CA GLY A 60 6.51 -7.35 15.15
C GLY A 60 6.86 -8.54 14.28
N ASN A 61 6.17 -9.69 14.43
CA ASN A 61 6.40 -10.86 13.57
C ASN A 61 5.59 -10.78 12.26
N ALA A 62 6.00 -9.87 11.38
CA ALA A 62 5.34 -9.61 10.13
C ALA A 62 6.32 -9.40 8.98
N ARG A 63 5.82 -9.54 7.75
CA ARG A 63 6.59 -9.32 6.51
C ARG A 63 5.83 -8.39 5.59
N HIS A 64 6.48 -7.32 5.14
CA HIS A 64 5.94 -6.43 4.12
C HIS A 64 6.11 -7.02 2.72
N GLN A 65 5.01 -7.12 1.99
CA GLN A 65 4.96 -7.42 0.56
C GLN A 65 4.68 -6.10 -0.16
N ALA A 66 5.75 -5.35 -0.40
CA ALA A 66 5.68 -3.98 -0.89
C ALA A 66 5.31 -3.91 -2.38
N GLY A 67 4.48 -2.94 -2.74
CA GLY A 67 4.25 -2.53 -4.13
C GLY A 67 3.61 -3.59 -5.01
N LEU A 68 2.63 -4.32 -4.51
CA LEU A 68 1.95 -5.39 -5.24
C LEU A 68 1.26 -4.91 -6.52
N GLY A 69 0.81 -3.66 -6.55
CA GLY A 69 0.14 -3.08 -7.70
C GLY A 69 -0.85 -1.97 -7.33
N ASN A 70 -1.90 -1.83 -8.16
CA ASN A 70 -3.02 -0.92 -7.92
C ASN A 70 -4.03 -1.51 -6.93
N THR A 71 -5.10 -0.78 -6.66
CA THR A 71 -6.20 -1.16 -5.74
C THR A 71 -6.73 -2.57 -6.01
N ALA A 72 -7.05 -2.91 -7.26
CA ALA A 72 -7.64 -4.20 -7.60
C ALA A 72 -6.69 -5.38 -7.32
N ILE A 73 -5.39 -5.22 -7.62
CA ILE A 73 -4.37 -6.27 -7.43
C ILE A 73 -4.16 -6.54 -5.93
N VAL A 74 -4.05 -5.48 -5.11
CA VAL A 74 -3.81 -5.65 -3.66
C VAL A 74 -5.05 -6.22 -2.96
N PHE A 75 -6.25 -5.78 -3.35
CA PHE A 75 -7.49 -6.34 -2.84
C PHE A 75 -7.63 -7.83 -3.18
N GLU A 76 -7.31 -8.22 -4.41
CA GLU A 76 -7.33 -9.62 -4.82
C GLU A 76 -6.29 -10.47 -4.07
N ALA A 77 -5.10 -9.92 -3.82
CA ALA A 77 -4.09 -10.59 -2.99
C ALA A 77 -4.58 -10.83 -1.55
N LEU A 78 -5.36 -9.89 -0.98
CA LEU A 78 -6.01 -10.09 0.32
C LEU A 78 -7.11 -11.16 0.25
N ARG A 79 -7.99 -11.07 -0.75
CA ARG A 79 -9.13 -11.98 -0.94
C ARG A 79 -8.68 -13.43 -1.10
N THR A 80 -7.61 -13.64 -1.88
CA THR A 80 -7.02 -14.99 -2.11
C THR A 80 -6.12 -15.47 -0.97
N GLY A 81 -5.85 -14.62 0.04
CA GLY A 81 -5.00 -14.96 1.17
C GLY A 81 -3.50 -14.95 0.86
N SER A 82 -3.08 -14.26 -0.20
CA SER A 82 -1.65 -14.01 -0.49
C SER A 82 -1.05 -13.02 0.51
N ILE A 83 -1.85 -12.08 1.01
CA ILE A 83 -1.57 -11.20 2.14
C ILE A 83 -2.66 -11.36 3.19
N ASP A 84 -2.40 -10.89 4.41
CA ASP A 84 -3.32 -10.98 5.55
C ASP A 84 -4.01 -9.65 5.85
N LEU A 85 -3.35 -8.53 5.58
CA LEU A 85 -3.89 -7.17 5.69
C LEU A 85 -3.11 -6.17 4.82
N TYR A 86 -3.69 -4.99 4.58
CA TYR A 86 -3.04 -3.85 3.93
C TYR A 86 -3.74 -2.53 4.28
N PRO A 87 -3.07 -1.36 4.15
CA PRO A 87 -3.70 -0.06 4.33
C PRO A 87 -4.48 0.36 3.08
N ASP A 88 -5.70 0.85 3.26
CA ASP A 88 -6.54 1.42 2.19
C ASP A 88 -7.42 2.56 2.74
N TYR A 89 -8.33 3.08 1.94
CA TYR A 89 -9.18 4.22 2.25
C TYR A 89 -10.66 3.87 2.07
N THR A 90 -11.50 4.40 2.96
CA THR A 90 -12.95 4.11 2.96
C THR A 90 -13.61 4.44 1.62
N GLY A 91 -13.30 5.59 1.01
CA GLY A 91 -13.83 5.96 -0.30
C GLY A 91 -13.42 5.00 -1.41
N THR A 92 -12.17 4.51 -1.40
CA THR A 92 -11.68 3.51 -2.35
C THR A 92 -12.41 2.19 -2.20
N LEU A 93 -12.57 1.71 -0.95
CA LEU A 93 -13.32 0.47 -0.69
C LEU A 93 -14.76 0.58 -1.17
N ALA A 94 -15.43 1.68 -0.83
CA ALA A 94 -16.83 1.89 -1.19
C ALA A 94 -17.02 2.03 -2.71
N SER A 95 -16.28 2.95 -3.35
CA SER A 95 -16.53 3.34 -4.73
C SER A 95 -15.90 2.37 -5.74
N GLU A 96 -14.64 1.96 -5.50
CA GLU A 96 -13.89 1.19 -6.48
C GLU A 96 -14.06 -0.32 -6.31
N ILE A 97 -14.02 -0.82 -5.08
CA ILE A 97 -14.07 -2.26 -4.80
C ILE A 97 -15.51 -2.76 -4.70
N LEU A 98 -16.32 -2.13 -3.84
CA LEU A 98 -17.63 -2.64 -3.46
C LEU A 98 -18.79 -2.05 -4.29
N LYS A 99 -18.52 -0.98 -5.06
CA LYS A 99 -19.51 -0.26 -5.88
C LYS A 99 -20.74 0.18 -5.07
N LEU A 100 -20.49 0.60 -3.81
CA LEU A 100 -21.52 1.11 -2.92
C LEU A 100 -21.91 2.56 -3.31
N PRO A 101 -23.08 3.03 -2.89
CA PRO A 101 -23.47 4.42 -3.08
C PRO A 101 -22.46 5.39 -2.45
N PRO A 102 -22.31 6.60 -3.01
CA PRO A 102 -21.47 7.65 -2.40
C PRO A 102 -21.86 7.91 -0.93
N GLY A 103 -20.85 8.10 -0.08
CA GLY A 103 -21.06 8.35 1.34
C GLY A 103 -21.35 7.10 2.19
N ALA A 104 -21.11 5.90 1.65
CA ALA A 104 -21.23 4.66 2.42
C ALA A 104 -20.38 4.70 3.69
N THR A 105 -20.99 4.34 4.82
CA THR A 105 -20.36 4.28 6.13
C THR A 105 -19.41 3.09 6.24
N LEU A 106 -18.49 3.13 7.22
CA LEU A 106 -17.60 2.01 7.51
C LEU A 106 -18.39 0.73 7.89
N ALA A 107 -19.56 0.87 8.52
CA ALA A 107 -20.44 -0.26 8.80
C ALA A 107 -20.94 -0.92 7.51
N GLN A 108 -21.47 -0.14 6.57
CA GLN A 108 -21.92 -0.65 5.26
C GLN A 108 -20.78 -1.27 4.44
N ILE A 109 -19.58 -0.69 4.52
CA ILE A 109 -18.37 -1.28 3.91
C ILE A 109 -18.09 -2.66 4.52
N ASN A 110 -18.15 -2.79 5.85
CA ASN A 110 -17.93 -4.07 6.53
C ASN A 110 -19.01 -5.11 6.23
N ASP A 111 -20.29 -4.69 6.15
CA ASP A 111 -21.40 -5.57 5.78
C ASP A 111 -21.18 -6.18 4.38
N ALA A 112 -20.62 -5.40 3.44
CA ALA A 112 -20.29 -5.86 2.10
C ALA A 112 -19.01 -6.70 2.04
N LEU A 113 -18.03 -6.47 2.92
CA LEU A 113 -16.76 -7.23 2.99
C LEU A 113 -16.92 -8.57 3.72
N ALA A 114 -17.79 -8.65 4.72
CA ALA A 114 -17.94 -9.82 5.59
C ALA A 114 -18.23 -11.14 4.84
N PRO A 115 -19.10 -11.19 3.79
CA PRO A 115 -19.31 -12.41 3.01
C PRO A 115 -18.06 -12.92 2.29
N MET A 116 -17.07 -12.04 2.06
CA MET A 116 -15.76 -12.38 1.46
C MET A 116 -14.73 -12.85 2.51
N GLY A 117 -15.12 -12.91 3.81
CA GLY A 117 -14.21 -13.20 4.91
C GLY A 117 -13.24 -12.03 5.22
N LEU A 118 -13.61 -10.82 4.84
CA LEU A 118 -12.80 -9.62 4.97
C LEU A 118 -13.48 -8.59 5.87
N GLY A 119 -12.68 -7.65 6.40
CA GLY A 119 -13.16 -6.51 7.16
C GLY A 119 -12.27 -5.28 6.96
N ALA A 120 -12.81 -4.11 7.26
CA ALA A 120 -12.08 -2.84 7.32
C ALA A 120 -12.24 -2.24 8.72
N GLY A 121 -11.12 -1.81 9.32
CA GLY A 121 -11.12 -1.28 10.68
C GLY A 121 -9.81 -0.57 10.98
N ILE A 122 -9.56 -0.28 12.27
CA ILE A 122 -8.36 0.43 12.72
C ILE A 122 -8.21 1.73 11.88
N ALA A 123 -9.16 2.66 12.04
CA ALA A 123 -9.05 3.98 11.43
C ALA A 123 -7.77 4.67 11.91
N LEU A 124 -6.84 4.93 11.01
CA LEU A 124 -5.48 5.36 11.35
C LEU A 124 -5.42 6.78 11.90
N GLY A 125 -6.42 7.64 11.56
CA GLY A 125 -6.57 8.97 12.15
C GLY A 125 -6.42 10.13 11.15
N PHE A 126 -6.30 9.86 9.86
CA PHE A 126 -6.24 10.88 8.81
C PHE A 126 -7.09 10.49 7.61
N GLU A 127 -7.32 11.48 6.77
CA GLU A 127 -7.99 11.37 5.48
C GLU A 127 -7.00 11.72 4.37
N ASN A 128 -7.09 11.03 3.24
CA ASN A 128 -6.29 11.33 2.05
C ASN A 128 -7.17 11.33 0.80
N THR A 129 -7.73 12.49 0.47
CA THR A 129 -8.63 12.67 -0.67
C THR A 129 -7.90 13.03 -1.95
N TYR A 130 -8.54 12.77 -3.09
CA TYR A 130 -8.12 13.31 -4.37
C TYR A 130 -8.42 14.82 -4.46
N ALA A 131 -7.58 15.52 -5.22
CA ALA A 131 -7.82 16.88 -5.67
C ALA A 131 -7.12 17.14 -7.01
N LEU A 132 -7.45 18.25 -7.67
CA LEU A 132 -6.69 18.75 -8.81
C LEU A 132 -5.84 19.94 -8.40
N ALA A 133 -4.63 20.03 -8.92
CA ALA A 133 -3.69 21.09 -8.59
C ALA A 133 -2.98 21.66 -9.82
N ILE A 134 -2.70 22.96 -9.77
CA ILE A 134 -2.02 23.74 -10.80
C ILE A 134 -0.92 24.58 -10.13
N PRO A 135 0.23 24.85 -10.78
CA PRO A 135 1.22 25.77 -10.23
C PRO A 135 0.61 27.15 -9.93
N GLU A 136 0.85 27.67 -8.72
CA GLU A 136 0.29 28.97 -8.27
C GLU A 136 0.53 30.09 -9.29
N ALA A 137 1.72 30.13 -9.88
CA ALA A 137 2.10 31.15 -10.88
C ALA A 137 1.27 31.06 -12.18
N ARG A 138 0.61 29.92 -12.46
CA ARG A 138 -0.20 29.70 -13.64
C ARG A 138 -1.71 29.62 -13.34
N ALA A 139 -2.08 29.62 -12.08
CA ALA A 139 -3.46 29.43 -11.64
C ALA A 139 -4.38 30.61 -12.02
N GLY A 140 -3.84 31.83 -12.12
CA GLY A 140 -4.65 33.02 -12.40
C GLY A 140 -5.84 33.14 -11.44
N THR A 141 -7.06 33.15 -11.99
CA THR A 141 -8.31 33.24 -11.23
C THR A 141 -8.90 31.88 -10.85
N LEU A 142 -8.29 30.76 -11.26
CA LEU A 142 -8.79 29.42 -10.94
C LEU A 142 -8.68 29.14 -9.44
N GLN A 143 -9.82 28.89 -8.80
CA GLN A 143 -9.90 28.54 -7.38
C GLN A 143 -10.68 27.25 -7.15
N ARG A 144 -11.65 26.94 -8.02
CA ARG A 144 -12.60 25.85 -7.86
C ARG A 144 -12.57 24.90 -9.05
N LEU A 145 -12.99 23.67 -8.84
CA LEU A 145 -13.14 22.70 -9.92
C LEU A 145 -14.15 23.15 -10.98
N SER A 146 -15.21 23.85 -10.58
CA SER A 146 -16.19 24.44 -11.54
C SER A 146 -15.58 25.46 -12.50
N ASP A 147 -14.47 26.14 -12.13
CA ASP A 147 -13.80 27.09 -13.00
C ASP A 147 -13.19 26.43 -14.24
N LEU A 148 -12.86 25.13 -14.16
CA LEU A 148 -12.22 24.36 -15.23
C LEU A 148 -13.13 24.20 -16.47
N ALA A 149 -14.46 24.24 -16.31
CA ALA A 149 -15.39 24.14 -17.42
C ALA A 149 -15.20 25.26 -18.46
N ARG A 150 -14.62 26.39 -18.04
CA ARG A 150 -14.33 27.54 -18.92
C ARG A 150 -12.90 27.55 -19.46
N GLN A 151 -12.13 26.50 -19.19
CA GLN A 151 -10.70 26.41 -19.52
C GLN A 151 -10.39 25.17 -20.42
N PRO A 152 -11.01 25.06 -21.62
CA PRO A 152 -10.91 23.85 -22.45
C PRO A 152 -9.49 23.54 -22.94
N ARG A 153 -8.59 24.53 -22.91
CA ARG A 153 -7.22 24.41 -23.44
C ARG A 153 -6.19 23.95 -22.40
N LEU A 154 -6.57 23.82 -21.11
CA LEU A 154 -5.66 23.31 -20.08
C LEU A 154 -5.27 21.86 -20.38
N ARG A 155 -3.97 21.60 -20.34
CA ARG A 155 -3.40 20.27 -20.53
C ARG A 155 -3.33 19.57 -19.18
N LEU A 156 -4.15 18.55 -18.99
CA LEU A 156 -4.18 17.76 -17.77
C LEU A 156 -3.35 16.49 -17.94
N GLY A 157 -2.44 16.24 -17.03
CA GLY A 157 -1.75 14.96 -16.89
C GLY A 157 -2.20 14.31 -15.61
N LEU A 158 -2.97 13.22 -15.71
CA LEU A 158 -3.60 12.58 -14.55
C LEU A 158 -3.06 11.17 -14.36
N SER A 159 -3.06 10.70 -13.11
CA SER A 159 -2.61 9.35 -12.80
C SER A 159 -3.50 8.30 -13.49
N HIS A 160 -2.88 7.19 -13.91
CA HIS A 160 -3.62 6.09 -14.54
C HIS A 160 -4.73 5.56 -13.64
N GLU A 161 -4.51 5.57 -12.32
CA GLU A 161 -5.53 5.17 -11.35
C GLU A 161 -6.73 6.15 -11.37
N PHE A 162 -6.46 7.45 -11.29
CA PHE A 162 -7.53 8.47 -11.30
C PHE A 162 -8.33 8.48 -12.61
N LEU A 163 -7.68 8.21 -13.74
CA LEU A 163 -8.34 8.08 -15.06
C LEU A 163 -9.26 6.87 -15.16
N GLY A 164 -8.92 5.77 -14.48
CA GLY A 164 -9.65 4.50 -14.59
C GLY A 164 -10.79 4.32 -13.59
N ARG A 165 -10.90 5.18 -12.57
CA ARG A 165 -11.85 5.01 -11.46
C ARG A 165 -13.17 5.73 -11.70
N ALA A 166 -14.26 5.17 -11.19
CA ALA A 166 -15.59 5.81 -11.22
C ALA A 166 -15.65 7.09 -10.38
N ASP A 167 -14.95 7.13 -9.25
CA ASP A 167 -14.76 8.27 -8.36
C ASP A 167 -13.53 9.13 -8.74
N GLY A 168 -12.96 8.90 -9.92
CA GLY A 168 -11.89 9.66 -10.53
C GLY A 168 -12.37 10.56 -11.67
N TRP A 169 -11.52 10.72 -12.70
CA TRP A 169 -11.77 11.66 -13.80
C TRP A 169 -13.11 11.47 -14.53
N PRO A 170 -13.57 10.26 -14.91
CA PRO A 170 -14.82 10.10 -15.65
C PRO A 170 -16.04 10.59 -14.87
N GLY A 171 -16.05 10.38 -13.55
CA GLY A 171 -17.10 10.89 -12.67
C GLY A 171 -17.01 12.39 -12.47
N LEU A 172 -15.80 12.89 -12.18
CA LEU A 172 -15.51 14.31 -11.98
C LEU A 172 -15.87 15.14 -13.22
N ALA A 173 -15.39 14.72 -14.39
CA ALA A 173 -15.65 15.41 -15.64
C ALA A 173 -17.16 15.52 -15.94
N ARG A 174 -17.90 14.46 -15.67
CA ARG A 174 -19.37 14.47 -15.84
C ARG A 174 -20.04 15.40 -14.82
N ARG A 175 -19.63 15.35 -13.55
CA ARG A 175 -20.21 16.16 -12.48
C ARG A 175 -20.03 17.65 -12.71
N TYR A 176 -18.85 18.04 -13.22
CA TYR A 176 -18.44 19.42 -13.40
C TYR A 176 -18.58 19.92 -14.86
N GLY A 177 -18.97 19.06 -15.80
CA GLY A 177 -19.06 19.42 -17.23
C GLY A 177 -17.69 19.78 -17.83
N LEU A 178 -16.63 19.05 -17.47
CA LEU A 178 -15.27 19.37 -17.87
C LEU A 178 -14.98 18.89 -19.30
N PRO A 179 -14.52 19.78 -20.20
CA PRO A 179 -14.31 19.45 -21.62
C PRO A 179 -12.91 18.89 -21.91
N GLN A 180 -12.00 18.84 -20.93
CA GLN A 180 -10.61 18.45 -21.14
C GLN A 180 -10.47 16.94 -21.39
N HIS A 181 -9.42 16.58 -22.16
CA HIS A 181 -9.01 15.21 -22.44
C HIS A 181 -7.62 14.95 -21.82
N PRO A 182 -7.54 14.46 -20.59
CA PRO A 182 -6.28 14.25 -19.91
C PRO A 182 -5.41 13.18 -20.55
N VAL A 183 -4.07 13.32 -20.42
CA VAL A 183 -3.13 12.25 -20.71
C VAL A 183 -2.84 11.46 -19.43
N GLY A 184 -2.64 10.13 -19.56
CA GLY A 184 -2.32 9.26 -18.45
C GLY A 184 -0.82 9.28 -18.14
N LEU A 185 -0.47 9.48 -16.86
CA LEU A 185 0.90 9.49 -16.35
C LEU A 185 0.99 8.68 -15.06
N ASP A 186 2.20 8.23 -14.71
CA ASP A 186 2.45 7.80 -13.34
C ASP A 186 2.40 9.02 -12.40
N HIS A 187 1.80 8.87 -11.21
CA HIS A 187 1.61 9.97 -10.26
C HIS A 187 2.92 10.74 -9.96
N GLY A 188 4.04 10.02 -9.74
CA GLY A 188 5.34 10.66 -9.52
C GLY A 188 5.85 11.43 -10.73
N VAL A 189 5.64 10.90 -11.94
CA VAL A 189 6.07 11.51 -13.22
C VAL A 189 5.24 12.75 -13.55
N ALA A 190 3.96 12.79 -13.15
CA ALA A 190 3.09 13.94 -13.40
C ALA A 190 3.65 15.23 -12.77
N TYR A 191 4.26 15.17 -11.58
CA TYR A 191 4.92 16.32 -10.95
C TYR A 191 6.10 16.87 -11.75
N GLU A 192 6.91 15.99 -12.35
CA GLU A 192 8.05 16.39 -13.18
C GLU A 192 7.57 17.00 -14.52
N ALA A 193 6.56 16.41 -15.14
CA ALA A 193 5.94 16.94 -16.35
C ALA A 193 5.29 18.32 -16.11
N LEU A 194 4.67 18.51 -14.92
CA LEU A 194 4.12 19.80 -14.50
C LEU A 194 5.21 20.85 -14.31
N ALA A 195 6.30 20.50 -13.63
CA ALA A 195 7.45 21.38 -13.42
C ALA A 195 8.12 21.77 -14.74
N ALA A 196 8.23 20.83 -15.69
CA ALA A 196 8.75 21.07 -17.03
C ALA A 196 7.80 21.85 -17.95
N GLY A 197 6.58 22.17 -17.50
CA GLY A 197 5.59 22.89 -18.30
C GLY A 197 4.99 22.08 -19.45
N GLN A 198 5.13 20.76 -19.43
CA GLN A 198 4.55 19.87 -20.45
C GLN A 198 3.05 19.74 -20.28
N ILE A 199 2.58 19.82 -19.05
CA ILE A 199 1.17 19.85 -18.64
C ILE A 199 0.93 21.04 -17.71
N ASP A 200 -0.34 21.38 -17.49
CA ASP A 200 -0.73 22.56 -16.72
C ASP A 200 -1.34 22.19 -15.37
N MET A 201 -1.88 20.97 -15.23
CA MET A 201 -2.61 20.51 -14.06
C MET A 201 -2.44 18.99 -13.85
N ILE A 202 -2.45 18.55 -12.60
CA ILE A 202 -2.36 17.15 -12.19
C ILE A 202 -3.42 16.80 -11.15
N ASP A 203 -3.74 15.51 -11.00
CA ASP A 203 -4.36 14.99 -9.79
C ASP A 203 -3.32 14.82 -8.70
N ILE A 204 -3.72 15.09 -7.48
CA ILE A 204 -2.89 14.98 -6.28
C ILE A 204 -3.67 14.25 -5.19
N TYR A 205 -2.93 13.82 -4.17
CA TYR A 205 -3.48 13.39 -2.89
C TYR A 205 -3.31 14.52 -1.87
N SER A 206 -4.31 14.73 -0.98
CA SER A 206 -4.27 15.81 0.02
C SER A 206 -3.09 15.73 0.98
N THR A 207 -2.45 14.56 1.10
CA THR A 207 -1.25 14.31 1.91
C THR A 207 0.07 14.41 1.12
N ASP A 208 0.03 14.77 -0.16
CA ASP A 208 1.24 14.88 -0.99
C ASP A 208 2.16 16.00 -0.51
N ALA A 209 3.36 15.65 -0.10
CA ALA A 209 4.38 16.62 0.34
C ALA A 209 4.84 17.56 -0.79
N LYS A 210 4.73 17.12 -2.03
CA LYS A 210 5.13 17.86 -3.23
C LYS A 210 4.28 19.09 -3.52
N ILE A 211 3.07 19.20 -2.94
CA ILE A 211 2.21 20.39 -3.05
C ILE A 211 3.00 21.65 -2.66
N ARG A 212 3.71 21.62 -1.53
CA ARG A 212 4.56 22.73 -1.08
C ARG A 212 5.79 22.92 -1.95
N LYS A 213 6.47 21.80 -2.30
CA LYS A 213 7.71 21.82 -3.09
C LYS A 213 7.52 22.49 -4.45
N TYR A 214 6.40 22.24 -5.11
CA TYR A 214 6.09 22.77 -6.44
C TYR A 214 5.19 24.01 -6.41
N HIS A 215 4.91 24.57 -5.22
CA HIS A 215 4.03 25.74 -5.03
C HIS A 215 2.71 25.61 -5.77
N LEU A 216 1.97 24.54 -5.46
CA LEU A 216 0.72 24.23 -6.14
C LEU A 216 -0.46 24.87 -5.43
N ARG A 217 -1.40 25.42 -6.23
CA ARG A 217 -2.76 25.73 -5.82
C ARG A 217 -3.61 24.48 -5.99
N VAL A 218 -4.20 24.02 -4.92
CA VAL A 218 -5.20 22.95 -4.90
C VAL A 218 -6.56 23.59 -5.16
N LEU A 219 -7.31 23.06 -6.14
CA LEU A 219 -8.64 23.57 -6.43
C LEU A 219 -9.68 23.00 -5.46
N GLU A 220 -10.61 23.87 -5.03
CA GLU A 220 -11.71 23.49 -4.16
C GLU A 220 -12.73 22.62 -4.89
N ASP A 221 -13.14 21.52 -4.28
CA ASP A 221 -14.26 20.67 -4.74
C ASP A 221 -15.60 21.27 -4.33
N ASP A 222 -16.01 22.33 -5.00
CA ASP A 222 -17.18 23.16 -4.68
C ASP A 222 -18.55 22.48 -4.92
N LEU A 223 -18.58 21.33 -5.63
CA LEU A 223 -19.77 20.50 -5.77
C LEU A 223 -19.71 19.20 -4.94
N HIS A 224 -18.71 19.06 -4.06
CA HIS A 224 -18.54 17.93 -3.15
C HIS A 224 -18.63 16.57 -3.86
N PHE A 225 -17.82 16.42 -4.90
CA PHE A 225 -17.78 15.20 -5.70
C PHE A 225 -17.04 14.07 -4.99
N PHE A 226 -15.90 14.38 -4.35
CA PHE A 226 -15.07 13.38 -3.70
C PHE A 226 -15.70 12.90 -2.38
N PRO A 227 -15.81 11.57 -2.18
CA PRO A 227 -16.23 11.04 -0.88
C PRO A 227 -15.10 11.20 0.14
N ARG A 228 -15.37 10.87 1.39
CA ARG A 228 -14.32 10.75 2.41
C ARG A 228 -13.42 9.55 2.12
N TYR A 229 -12.11 9.75 2.33
CA TYR A 229 -11.08 8.72 2.18
C TYR A 229 -10.31 8.55 3.50
N ASP A 230 -11.04 8.17 4.57
CA ASP A 230 -10.39 7.88 5.86
C ASP A 230 -9.48 6.65 5.71
N ALA A 231 -8.23 6.78 6.15
CA ALA A 231 -7.26 5.71 6.10
C ALA A 231 -7.61 4.59 7.10
N VAL A 232 -7.71 3.36 6.63
CA VAL A 232 -8.10 2.19 7.41
C VAL A 232 -7.20 0.99 7.09
N VAL A 233 -7.21 0.00 7.97
CA VAL A 233 -6.60 -1.31 7.71
C VAL A 233 -7.67 -2.25 7.18
N VAL A 234 -7.46 -2.80 5.98
CA VAL A 234 -8.28 -3.87 5.42
C VAL A 234 -7.63 -5.20 5.72
N TYR A 235 -8.38 -6.16 6.25
CA TYR A 235 -7.82 -7.38 6.79
C TYR A 235 -8.73 -8.59 6.59
N ARG A 236 -8.16 -9.78 6.65
CA ARG A 236 -8.92 -11.04 6.69
C ARG A 236 -9.49 -11.23 8.10
N LEU A 237 -10.75 -11.62 8.21
CA LEU A 237 -11.46 -11.81 9.49
C LEU A 237 -10.82 -12.87 10.41
N ASP A 238 -9.96 -13.74 9.88
CA ASP A 238 -9.23 -14.74 10.67
C ASP A 238 -7.94 -14.17 11.32
N VAL A 239 -7.47 -12.97 10.93
CA VAL A 239 -6.24 -12.35 11.43
C VAL A 239 -6.24 -12.15 12.96
N PRO A 240 -7.27 -11.61 13.60
CA PRO A 240 -7.29 -11.45 15.05
C PRO A 240 -7.09 -12.76 15.83
N ARG A 241 -7.61 -13.87 15.28
CA ARG A 241 -7.48 -15.20 15.89
C ARG A 241 -6.11 -15.84 15.60
N ARG A 242 -5.59 -15.68 14.37
CA ARG A 242 -4.30 -16.26 13.96
C ARG A 242 -3.10 -15.51 14.56
N PHE A 243 -3.23 -14.21 14.75
CA PHE A 243 -2.16 -13.31 15.19
C PHE A 243 -2.61 -12.37 16.33
N PRO A 244 -3.07 -12.89 17.48
CA PRO A 244 -3.71 -12.06 18.51
C PRO A 244 -2.78 -10.97 19.09
N ALA A 245 -1.51 -11.26 19.28
CA ALA A 245 -0.54 -10.28 19.78
C ALA A 245 -0.31 -9.14 18.76
N ALA A 246 -0.07 -9.48 17.48
CA ALA A 246 0.08 -8.49 16.41
C ALA A 246 -1.19 -7.67 16.23
N TRP A 247 -2.36 -8.29 16.29
CA TRP A 247 -3.65 -7.59 16.18
C TRP A 247 -3.82 -6.54 17.26
N LYS A 248 -3.46 -6.87 18.52
CA LYS A 248 -3.53 -5.93 19.64
C LYS A 248 -2.64 -4.70 19.41
N THR A 249 -1.41 -4.89 18.93
CA THR A 249 -0.50 -3.78 18.62
C THR A 249 -0.97 -2.96 17.42
N LEU A 250 -1.55 -3.59 16.40
CA LEU A 250 -2.15 -2.90 15.27
C LEU A 250 -3.35 -2.05 15.68
N GLN A 251 -4.23 -2.57 16.56
CA GLN A 251 -5.35 -1.78 17.09
C GLN A 251 -4.90 -0.53 17.85
N ALA A 252 -3.73 -0.54 18.48
CA ALA A 252 -3.17 0.63 19.15
C ALA A 252 -2.74 1.75 18.18
N LEU A 253 -2.74 1.52 16.87
CA LEU A 253 -2.50 2.54 15.86
C LEU A 253 -3.75 3.38 15.53
N ALA A 254 -4.93 3.01 16.03
CA ALA A 254 -6.15 3.74 15.80
C ALA A 254 -6.01 5.21 16.26
N GLY A 255 -6.28 6.15 15.34
CA GLY A 255 -6.18 7.59 15.58
C GLY A 255 -4.76 8.14 15.80
N ARG A 256 -3.71 7.32 15.59
CA ARG A 256 -2.33 7.69 15.91
C ARG A 256 -1.62 8.52 14.84
N ILE A 257 -2.09 8.47 13.60
CA ILE A 257 -1.46 9.17 12.47
C ILE A 257 -2.33 10.38 12.12
N THR A 258 -1.81 11.58 12.30
CA THR A 258 -2.49 12.78 11.82
C THR A 258 -2.17 13.03 10.33
N ALA A 259 -2.97 13.86 9.65
CA ALA A 259 -2.65 14.30 8.29
C ALA A 259 -1.28 15.00 8.22
N ALA A 260 -0.92 15.78 9.25
CA ALA A 260 0.38 16.42 9.34
C ALA A 260 1.54 15.42 9.46
N ASP A 261 1.37 14.35 10.26
CA ASP A 261 2.36 13.27 10.36
C ASP A 261 2.54 12.58 9.01
N MET A 262 1.43 12.32 8.30
CA MET A 262 1.50 11.64 7.00
C MET A 262 2.20 12.50 5.94
N VAL A 263 1.88 13.80 5.88
CA VAL A 263 2.60 14.76 5.00
C VAL A 263 4.10 14.80 5.35
N ALA A 264 4.46 14.79 6.63
CA ALA A 264 5.85 14.78 7.07
C ALA A 264 6.56 13.46 6.68
N MET A 265 5.91 12.32 6.84
CA MET A 265 6.44 11.02 6.43
C MET A 265 6.61 10.92 4.91
N ASN A 266 5.64 11.40 4.13
CA ASN A 266 5.75 11.48 2.67
C ASN A 266 6.89 12.40 2.24
N ALA A 267 7.07 13.55 2.91
CA ALA A 267 8.19 14.47 2.65
C ALA A 267 9.54 13.82 2.95
N ALA A 268 9.66 13.11 4.06
CA ALA A 268 10.89 12.41 4.42
C ALA A 268 11.29 11.36 3.37
N ALA A 269 10.30 10.69 2.75
CA ALA A 269 10.55 9.74 1.67
C ALA A 269 10.86 10.43 0.34
N GLU A 270 10.00 11.35 -0.12
CA GLU A 270 10.02 11.86 -1.49
C GLU A 270 10.96 13.06 -1.69
N ILE A 271 11.24 13.81 -0.63
CA ILE A 271 12.10 14.98 -0.67
C ILE A 271 13.48 14.67 -0.08
N ASP A 272 13.49 14.01 1.09
CA ASP A 272 14.75 13.74 1.81
C ASP A 272 15.36 12.37 1.42
N GLY A 273 14.67 11.53 0.64
CA GLY A 273 15.15 10.24 0.14
C GLY A 273 15.33 9.18 1.25
N ARG A 274 14.63 9.31 2.38
CA ARG A 274 14.73 8.36 3.49
C ARG A 274 13.98 7.07 3.17
N SER A 275 14.49 5.92 3.66
CA SER A 275 13.81 4.65 3.45
C SER A 275 12.50 4.56 4.23
N PHE A 276 11.49 3.91 3.64
CA PHE A 276 10.17 3.72 4.27
C PHE A 276 10.27 3.02 5.63
N ALA A 277 11.16 2.02 5.74
CA ALA A 277 11.41 1.32 6.99
C ALA A 277 11.98 2.21 8.10
N THR A 278 12.86 3.17 7.74
CA THR A 278 13.40 4.14 8.70
C THR A 278 12.33 5.13 9.15
N ILE A 279 11.53 5.64 8.22
CA ILE A 279 10.43 6.56 8.51
C ILE A 279 9.41 5.92 9.45
N ALA A 280 9.01 4.68 9.17
CA ALA A 280 8.07 3.94 9.99
C ALA A 280 8.62 3.70 11.41
N ARG A 281 9.90 3.36 11.54
CA ARG A 281 10.57 3.17 12.84
C ARG A 281 10.57 4.45 13.67
N ASP A 282 10.93 5.57 13.05
CA ASP A 282 11.00 6.87 13.74
C ASP A 282 9.61 7.31 14.20
N PHE A 283 8.58 7.13 13.37
CA PHE A 283 7.20 7.40 13.76
C PHE A 283 6.77 6.54 14.96
N LEU A 284 7.00 5.23 14.92
CA LEU A 284 6.61 4.30 15.98
C LEU A 284 7.36 4.55 17.29
N SER A 285 8.61 5.01 17.24
CA SER A 285 9.41 5.35 18.42
C SER A 285 9.08 6.72 19.03
N GLY A 286 8.16 7.47 18.43
CA GLY A 286 7.81 8.83 18.88
C GLY A 286 8.87 9.88 18.55
N HIS A 287 9.88 9.55 17.76
CA HIS A 287 10.80 10.53 17.22
C HIS A 287 10.12 11.15 15.98
N ALA A 288 9.54 12.34 16.15
CA ALA A 288 9.04 13.10 15.00
C ALA A 288 10.11 13.17 13.93
N ALA A 289 9.71 13.04 12.66
CA ALA A 289 10.63 13.16 11.53
C ALA A 289 11.25 14.58 11.57
N GLN A 290 12.34 14.74 12.29
CA GLN A 290 13.13 15.95 12.20
C GLN A 290 13.73 15.92 10.80
N ALA A 291 13.40 16.95 10.00
CA ALA A 291 14.02 17.22 8.72
C ALA A 291 15.54 17.41 8.94
N THR A 292 16.26 16.30 8.95
CA THR A 292 17.72 16.32 8.91
C THR A 292 18.10 16.45 7.43
N GLY A 293 18.21 17.67 6.98
CA GLY A 293 18.80 17.97 5.67
C GLY A 293 20.17 17.30 5.54
N ARG A 294 20.37 16.65 4.38
CA ARG A 294 21.58 15.99 3.89
C ARG A 294 21.74 14.51 4.19
N GLY A 295 20.83 13.70 3.64
CA GLY A 295 21.21 12.35 3.20
C GLY A 295 21.77 12.45 1.78
N GLY A 296 23.11 12.46 1.61
CA GLY A 296 23.72 12.58 0.29
C GLY A 296 23.44 11.35 -0.59
N LEU A 297 23.54 11.53 -1.92
CA LEU A 297 23.41 10.49 -2.97
C LEU A 297 24.17 9.20 -2.60
N ALA A 298 25.32 9.32 -1.90
CA ALA A 298 26.10 8.20 -1.41
C ALA A 298 25.36 7.33 -0.38
N GLN A 299 24.52 7.91 0.48
CA GLN A 299 23.78 7.19 1.50
C GLN A 299 22.56 6.44 0.89
N ALA A 300 21.92 7.04 -0.12
CA ALA A 300 20.85 6.39 -0.89
C ALA A 300 21.38 5.20 -1.71
N LEU A 301 22.60 5.28 -2.24
CA LEU A 301 23.26 4.21 -2.99
C LEU A 301 23.73 3.04 -2.09
N LEU A 302 23.99 3.31 -0.80
CA LEU A 302 24.45 2.33 0.18
C LEU A 302 23.28 1.69 0.99
N ASP A 303 22.05 2.16 0.79
CA ASP A 303 20.89 1.57 1.43
C ASP A 303 20.71 0.11 0.97
N ARG A 304 20.52 -0.80 1.94
CA ARG A 304 20.39 -2.25 1.70
C ARG A 304 19.29 -2.59 0.70
N ASP A 305 18.19 -1.83 0.67
CA ASP A 305 17.09 -2.07 -0.26
C ASP A 305 17.43 -1.59 -1.67
N THR A 306 18.11 -0.47 -1.82
CA THR A 306 18.66 0.01 -3.11
C THR A 306 19.68 -0.99 -3.67
N LEU A 307 20.61 -1.46 -2.85
CA LEU A 307 21.60 -2.46 -3.25
C LEU A 307 20.97 -3.81 -3.63
N ARG A 308 19.92 -4.23 -2.91
CA ARG A 308 19.19 -5.48 -3.19
C ARG A 308 18.39 -5.39 -4.50
N LEU A 309 17.71 -4.26 -4.75
CA LEU A 309 16.97 -4.02 -5.98
C LEU A 309 17.92 -3.91 -7.19
N THR A 310 19.05 -3.20 -7.03
CA THR A 310 20.07 -3.06 -8.06
C THR A 310 20.70 -4.43 -8.40
N ARG A 311 21.07 -5.24 -7.40
CA ARG A 311 21.58 -6.60 -7.61
C ARG A 311 20.56 -7.49 -8.34
N ARG A 312 19.27 -7.39 -8.00
CA ARG A 312 18.22 -8.16 -8.66
C ARG A 312 18.00 -7.71 -10.10
N HIS A 313 18.10 -6.42 -10.37
CA HIS A 313 17.99 -5.86 -11.71
C HIS A 313 19.20 -6.25 -12.59
N VAL A 314 20.40 -6.13 -12.07
CA VAL A 314 21.65 -6.56 -12.74
C VAL A 314 21.62 -8.07 -13.03
N ALA A 315 21.15 -8.90 -12.09
CA ALA A 315 21.01 -10.33 -12.30
C ALA A 315 20.00 -10.67 -13.42
N LEU A 316 18.88 -9.94 -13.51
CA LEU A 316 17.89 -10.13 -14.57
C LEU A 316 18.39 -9.67 -15.94
N VAL A 317 19.21 -8.63 -16.00
CA VAL A 317 19.78 -8.11 -17.26
C VAL A 317 20.98 -8.95 -17.72
N ALA A 318 21.78 -9.49 -16.79
CA ALA A 318 22.97 -10.29 -17.09
C ALA A 318 22.65 -11.77 -17.42
N ALA A 319 21.52 -12.30 -16.96
CA ALA A 319 21.12 -13.69 -17.18
C ALA A 319 21.04 -14.15 -18.66
N PRO A 320 20.65 -13.30 -19.64
CA PRO A 320 20.61 -13.71 -21.05
C PRO A 320 21.99 -13.87 -21.72
N TRP A 321 23.05 -13.35 -21.12
CA TRP A 321 24.40 -13.34 -21.74
C TRP A 321 25.30 -14.48 -21.34
N VAL A 322 24.89 -15.31 -20.37
CA VAL A 322 25.63 -16.51 -19.99
C VAL A 322 25.02 -17.74 -20.70
N ARG A 323 25.32 -17.93 -21.98
CA ARG A 323 25.15 -19.26 -22.64
C ARG A 323 26.38 -20.09 -22.33
N PRO A 324 26.25 -21.31 -21.79
CA PRO A 324 27.38 -22.27 -21.76
C PRO A 324 27.72 -22.68 -23.20
N ARG A 325 29.03 -22.72 -23.47
CA ARG A 325 29.60 -23.35 -24.66
C ARG A 325 29.60 -24.85 -24.47
#